data_fe38ddb2a4e742d66a24aa5f84a7d1cf
#
_entry.id   fe38ddb2a4e742d66a24aa5f84a7d1cf
#
_cell.length_a   1.000
_cell.length_b   1.000
_cell.length_c   1.000
_cell.angle_alpha   90.00
_cell.angle_beta   90.00
_cell.angle_gamma   90.00
#
_symmetry.space_group_name_H-M   'P 1'
#
loop_
_entity.id
_entity.type
_entity.pdbx_description
1 polymer ?
#
loop_
_entity_poly.entity_id
_entity_poly.type
_entity_poly.pdbx_seq_one_letter_code
_entity_poly.pdbx_strand_id
1 'polypeptide(L)' 'MAFQSPLRLMRLNEVLDLTGLSRATLYRKIAAGTFPSQHKLATRCCGWRAGEVEMWLRNPHSFTIADLDRLPDRNAA' A
#
# COMPACT_ATOMS: atom_id res chain seq x y z
N MET A 1 -21.79 -0.27 -3.04
CA MET A 1 -21.02 -0.56 -3.47
C MET A 1 -19.94 -0.10 -3.12
N ALA A 2 -19.40 -0.53 -2.89
CA ALA A 2 -18.37 -0.07 -2.54
C ALA A 2 -17.49 0.08 -3.49
N PHE A 3 -17.09 1.08 -3.84
CA PHE A 3 -16.20 1.16 -4.74
C PHE A 3 -14.94 1.53 -4.15
N GLN A 4 -13.86 1.18 -4.77
CA GLN A 4 -12.54 1.45 -4.29
C GLN A 4 -11.95 2.56 -5.10
N SER A 5 -11.82 3.69 -4.50
CA SER A 5 -11.07 4.80 -5.11
C SER A 5 -9.58 4.55 -4.90
N PRO A 6 -8.73 4.84 -5.86
CA PRO A 6 -7.29 4.72 -5.64
C PRO A 6 -6.78 5.58 -4.51
N LEU A 7 -7.52 6.65 -4.19
CA LEU A 7 -7.13 7.53 -3.09
C LEU A 7 -7.66 7.06 -1.75
N ARG A 8 -8.48 6.03 -1.72
CA ARG A 8 -8.99 5.51 -0.48
C ARG A 8 -7.84 5.02 0.39
N LEU A 9 -7.92 5.31 1.67
CA LEU A 9 -6.88 4.89 2.60
C LEU A 9 -7.27 3.58 3.27
N MET A 10 -6.32 2.66 3.37
CA MET A 10 -6.54 1.36 3.97
C MET A 10 -5.73 1.25 5.25
N ARG A 11 -6.34 0.68 6.27
CA ARG A 11 -5.66 0.46 7.53
C ARG A 11 -4.94 -0.87 7.52
N LEU A 12 -4.07 -1.07 8.50
CA LEU A 12 -3.23 -2.26 8.55
C LEU A 12 -4.05 -3.56 8.43
N ASN A 13 -5.11 -3.68 9.18
CA ASN A 13 -5.88 -4.93 9.14
C ASN A 13 -6.46 -5.18 7.77
N GLU A 14 -6.92 -4.14 7.09
CA GLU A 14 -7.43 -4.29 5.74
C GLU A 14 -6.35 -4.77 4.78
N VAL A 15 -5.16 -4.20 4.91
CA VAL A 15 -4.05 -4.58 4.04
C VAL A 15 -3.66 -6.04 4.27
N LEU A 16 -3.60 -6.45 5.54
CA LEU A 16 -3.25 -7.84 5.84
C LEU A 16 -4.30 -8.80 5.31
N ASP A 17 -5.58 -8.46 5.44
CA ASP A 17 -6.65 -9.30 4.94
C ASP A 17 -6.60 -9.40 3.42
N LEU A 18 -6.36 -8.30 2.76
CA LEU A 18 -6.36 -8.27 1.31
C LEU A 18 -5.16 -8.98 0.72
N THR A 19 -4.00 -8.83 1.33
CA THR A 19 -2.77 -9.40 0.78
C THR A 19 -2.49 -10.80 1.29
N GLY A 20 -3.09 -11.19 2.40
CA GLY A 20 -2.82 -12.49 3.00
C GLY A 20 -1.48 -12.58 3.70
N LEU A 21 -0.80 -11.46 3.88
CA LEU A 21 0.49 -11.47 4.54
C LEU A 21 0.33 -11.39 6.04
N SER A 22 1.32 -11.91 6.76
CA SER A 22 1.40 -11.69 8.20
C SER A 22 1.98 -10.30 8.43
N ARG A 23 1.75 -9.78 9.63
CA ARG A 23 2.28 -8.47 9.98
C ARG A 23 3.80 -8.43 9.82
N ALA A 24 4.50 -9.44 10.31
CA ALA A 24 5.95 -9.47 10.24
C ALA A 24 6.44 -9.49 8.79
N THR A 25 5.78 -10.27 7.95
CA THR A 25 6.16 -10.34 6.54
C THR A 25 5.91 -9.01 5.85
N LEU A 26 4.78 -8.38 6.15
CA LEU A 26 4.46 -7.08 5.57
C LEU A 26 5.55 -6.06 5.88
N TYR A 27 5.92 -5.93 7.14
CA TYR A 27 6.92 -4.93 7.51
C TYR A 27 8.30 -5.27 6.98
N ARG A 28 8.61 -6.55 6.84
CA ARG A 28 9.87 -6.94 6.23
C ARG A 28 9.92 -6.51 4.78
N LYS A 29 8.82 -6.67 4.05
CA LYS A 29 8.75 -6.25 2.65
C LYS A 29 8.83 -4.73 2.52
N ILE A 30 8.21 -4.00 3.44
CA ILE A 30 8.32 -2.56 3.43
C ILE A 30 9.77 -2.14 3.59
N ALA A 31 10.49 -2.74 4.53
CA ALA A 31 11.88 -2.41 4.76
C ALA A 31 12.76 -2.75 3.56
N ALA A 32 12.39 -3.79 2.84
CA ALA A 32 13.15 -4.20 1.66
C ALA A 32 12.81 -3.39 0.41
N GLY A 33 11.79 -2.54 0.47
CA GLY A 33 11.40 -1.75 -0.69
C GLY A 33 10.54 -2.51 -1.68
N THR A 34 9.96 -3.63 -1.25
CA THR A 34 9.14 -4.45 -2.13
C THR A 34 7.66 -4.38 -1.78
N PHE A 35 7.27 -3.47 -0.92
CA PHE A 35 5.88 -3.20 -0.60
C PHE A 35 5.76 -1.71 -0.31
N PRO A 36 4.62 -1.08 -0.66
CA PRO A 36 4.47 0.36 -0.42
C PRO A 36 4.60 0.71 1.06
N SER A 37 5.29 1.80 1.33
CA SER A 37 5.42 2.28 2.70
C SER A 37 4.12 2.91 3.16
N GLN A 38 3.84 2.79 4.45
CA GLN A 38 2.64 3.38 4.99
C GLN A 38 2.78 4.90 5.06
N HIS A 39 1.65 5.57 4.96
CA HIS A 39 1.58 7.01 5.09
C HIS A 39 1.06 7.37 6.46
N LYS A 40 1.62 8.39 7.07
CA LYS A 40 1.12 8.82 8.35
C LYS A 40 -0.10 9.71 8.12
N LEU A 41 -1.22 9.29 8.66
CA LEU A 41 -2.47 10.01 8.46
C LEU A 41 -2.76 10.97 9.60
N ALA A 42 -2.31 10.64 10.80
CA ALA A 42 -2.48 11.45 11.98
C ALA A 42 -1.49 10.95 13.02
N THR A 43 -1.50 11.54 14.19
CA THR A 43 -0.51 11.21 15.21
C THR A 43 -0.37 9.71 15.47
N ARG A 44 -1.48 9.00 15.50
CA ARG A 44 -1.43 7.56 15.77
C ARG A 44 -2.07 6.74 14.67
N CYS A 45 -2.17 7.32 13.48
CA CYS A 45 -2.86 6.68 12.41
C CYS A 45 -1.98 6.60 11.21
N CYS A 46 -1.74 5.41 10.73
CA CYS A 46 -1.01 5.19 9.49
C CYS A 46 -1.86 4.34 8.57
N GLY A 47 -1.62 4.45 7.29
CA GLY A 47 -2.37 3.66 6.33
C GLY A 47 -1.70 3.64 4.99
N TRP A 48 -2.32 2.95 4.05
CA TRP A 48 -1.83 2.84 2.70
C TRP A 48 -2.89 3.33 1.74
N ARG A 49 -2.49 3.91 0.64
CA ARG A 49 -3.44 4.25 -0.40
C ARG A 49 -3.83 2.98 -1.14
N ALA A 50 -5.13 2.82 -1.38
CA ALA A 50 -5.62 1.61 -2.03
C ALA A 50 -4.97 1.39 -3.38
N GLY A 51 -4.71 2.47 -4.13
CA GLY A 51 -4.06 2.34 -5.42
C GLY A 51 -2.67 1.76 -5.34
N GLU A 52 -1.93 2.10 -4.29
CA GLU A 52 -0.59 1.55 -4.10
C GLU A 52 -0.64 0.07 -3.76
N VAL A 53 -1.56 -0.31 -2.87
CA VAL A 53 -1.71 -1.72 -2.51
C VAL A 53 -2.15 -2.53 -3.72
N GLU A 54 -3.06 -1.98 -4.52
CA GLU A 54 -3.52 -2.66 -5.71
C GLU A 54 -2.39 -2.86 -6.70
N MET A 55 -1.51 -1.89 -6.84
CA MET A 55 -0.38 -2.02 -7.72
C MET A 55 0.53 -3.16 -7.28
N TRP A 56 0.75 -3.28 -5.98
CA TRP A 56 1.53 -4.38 -5.45
C TRP A 56 0.84 -5.72 -5.75
N LEU A 57 -0.48 -5.77 -5.59
CA LEU A 57 -1.23 -7.01 -5.82
C LEU A 57 -1.13 -7.49 -7.25
N ARG A 58 -0.96 -6.58 -8.19
CA ARG A 58 -0.84 -6.98 -9.59
C ARG A 58 0.50 -7.64 -9.89
N ASN A 59 1.55 -7.24 -9.19
CA ASN A 59 2.89 -7.77 -9.43
C ASN A 59 3.66 -7.95 -8.14
N PRO A 60 3.21 -8.86 -7.27
CA PRO A 60 3.83 -8.97 -5.95
C PRO A 60 5.29 -9.39 -5.99
N HIS A 61 5.69 -10.11 -7.03
CA HIS A 61 7.08 -10.57 -7.11
C HIS A 61 8.02 -9.51 -7.67
N SER A 62 7.53 -8.66 -8.54
CA SER A 62 8.40 -7.70 -9.19
C SER A 62 8.18 -6.26 -8.75
N PHE A 63 7.24 -6.04 -7.85
CA PHE A 63 6.98 -4.69 -7.39
C PHE A 63 8.17 -4.12 -6.64
N THR A 64 8.47 -2.84 -6.90
CA THR A 64 9.41 -2.09 -6.09
C THR A 64 8.80 -0.73 -5.82
N ILE A 65 9.34 -0.03 -4.83
CA ILE A 65 8.85 1.29 -4.49
C ILE A 65 8.93 2.24 -5.68
N ALA A 66 9.92 2.07 -6.53
CA ALA A 66 10.06 2.92 -7.71
C ALA A 66 8.83 2.85 -8.62
N ASP A 67 8.11 1.73 -8.60
CA ASP A 67 6.92 1.60 -9.43
C ASP A 67 5.81 2.56 -9.02
N LEU A 68 5.83 3.03 -7.79
CA LEU A 68 4.81 3.95 -7.31
C LEU A 68 4.84 5.28 -8.05
N ASP A 69 5.96 5.64 -8.62
CA ASP A 69 6.06 6.89 -9.36
C ASP A 69 5.19 6.91 -10.61
N ARG A 70 4.70 5.74 -11.00
CA ARG A 70 3.82 5.65 -12.18
C ARG A 70 2.36 5.93 -11.85
N LEU A 71 2.01 6.02 -10.57
CA LEU A 71 0.63 6.28 -10.19
C LEU A 71 0.34 7.76 -10.33
N PRO A 72 -0.66 8.12 -11.09
CA PRO A 72 -0.94 9.55 -11.32
C PRO A 72 -1.29 10.28 -10.03
N ASP A 73 -2.04 9.65 -9.14
CA ASP A 73 -2.46 10.33 -7.93
C ASP A 73 -1.36 10.48 -6.91
N ARG A 74 -0.25 9.79 -7.08
CA ARG A 74 0.83 9.92 -6.14
C ARG A 74 1.48 11.29 -6.20
N ASN A 75 1.51 11.88 -7.39
CA ASN A 75 2.10 13.19 -7.56
C ASN A 75 1.10 14.31 -7.54
N ALA A 76 -0.16 14.01 -7.29
CA ALA A 76 -1.16 15.04 -7.24
C ALA A 76 -1.14 15.62 -5.87
N ALA A 77 -0.58 16.62 -5.63
CA ALA A 77 -0.48 17.06 -4.26
C ALA A 77 -1.22 18.30 -4.03
#